data_d454682f78ad85d0d14e925ca60da7a3
#
_entry.id   d454682f78ad85d0d14e925ca60da7a3
#
_cell.length_a   1.000
_cell.length_b   1.000
_cell.length_c   1.000
_cell.angle_alpha   90.00
_cell.angle_beta   90.00
_cell.angle_gamma   90.00
#
_symmetry.space_group_name_H-M   'P 1'
#
loop_
_entity.id
_entity.type
_entity.pdbx_description
1 polymer ?
#
loop_
_entity_poly.entity_id
_entity_poly.type
_entity_poly.pdbx_seq_one_letter_code
_entity_poly.pdbx_strand_id
1 'polypeptide(L)'
;MSVLLPSYTPQYAGYVGYRGLVNEWDLDPETAAIFTERFVFYQFPNSHILQYVIPGENESLVPGERRFNWVWYVNYDETTELPQILTDKHGKRRDFSVPPGLIAPSVEQAMRSYANRVLVAPFQKLIAATKEPFVQAILDLGVPQMAFDRVALVGDAAFIPRPHTAASTSKAAANAIALVDALIDHQDVSEALSAWEGDQLALGMRLWKHGQALGEQSQFIYGTERWEGEL
;
A
#
# COMPACT_ATOMS: atom_id res chain seq x y z
N MET A 1 3.30 -13.14 14.95
CA MET A 1 2.61 -12.13 15.77
C MET A 1 1.44 -12.71 16.56
N SER A 2 0.45 -13.37 15.96
CA SER A 2 -0.77 -13.89 16.65
C SER A 2 -0.49 -14.81 17.86
N VAL A 3 0.66 -15.48 17.90
CA VAL A 3 1.09 -16.31 19.06
C VAL A 3 1.68 -15.45 20.18
N LEU A 4 2.45 -14.42 19.84
CA LEU A 4 3.15 -13.56 20.81
C LEU A 4 2.26 -12.43 21.33
N LEU A 5 1.42 -11.88 20.48
CA LEU A 5 0.53 -10.75 20.76
C LEU A 5 -0.89 -11.05 20.23
N PRO A 6 -1.63 -11.98 20.85
CA PRO A 6 -2.93 -12.43 20.34
C PRO A 6 -4.03 -11.34 20.32
N SER A 7 -3.87 -10.32 21.15
CA SER A 7 -4.82 -9.19 21.21
C SER A 7 -4.57 -8.10 20.16
N TYR A 8 -3.48 -8.21 19.39
CA TYR A 8 -3.10 -7.22 18.38
C TYR A 8 -3.38 -7.80 16.99
N THR A 9 -4.34 -7.22 16.31
CA THR A 9 -4.72 -7.58 14.94
C THR A 9 -4.67 -6.36 14.04
N PRO A 10 -4.30 -6.50 12.76
CA PRO A 10 -4.41 -5.41 11.81
C PRO A 10 -5.85 -4.88 11.76
N GLN A 11 -6.00 -3.55 11.78
CA GLN A 11 -7.29 -2.87 11.72
C GLN A 11 -7.49 -2.25 10.34
N TYR A 12 -8.70 -2.38 9.80
CA TYR A 12 -9.03 -1.76 8.52
C TYR A 12 -9.02 -0.23 8.63
N ALA A 13 -8.36 0.43 7.67
CA ALA A 13 -8.16 1.88 7.68
C ALA A 13 -9.32 2.68 7.05
N GLY A 14 -10.41 2.01 6.62
CA GLY A 14 -11.57 2.64 6.01
C GLY A 14 -11.52 2.76 4.48
N TYR A 15 -10.47 2.25 3.83
CA TYR A 15 -10.32 2.28 2.39
C TYR A 15 -9.48 1.12 1.84
N VAL A 16 -9.64 0.86 0.55
CA VAL A 16 -8.83 -0.14 -0.18
C VAL A 16 -7.90 0.54 -1.16
N GLY A 17 -6.86 -0.15 -1.60
CA GLY A 17 -6.06 0.17 -2.78
C GLY A 17 -6.41 -0.77 -3.92
N TYR A 18 -7.07 -0.27 -4.97
CA TYR A 18 -7.06 -0.93 -6.26
C TYR A 18 -5.70 -0.75 -6.90
N ARG A 19 -5.20 -1.80 -7.52
CA ARG A 19 -3.85 -1.81 -8.09
C ARG A 19 -3.82 -2.52 -9.42
N GLY A 20 -2.83 -2.21 -10.23
CA GLY A 20 -2.61 -2.91 -11.48
C GLY A 20 -1.27 -2.57 -12.11
N LEU A 21 -0.92 -3.38 -13.08
CA LEU A 21 0.27 -3.23 -13.91
C LEU A 21 -0.17 -3.08 -15.37
N VAL A 22 0.45 -2.14 -16.07
CA VAL A 22 0.26 -1.92 -17.51
C VAL A 22 1.63 -1.83 -18.16
N ASN A 23 1.87 -2.59 -19.23
CA ASN A 23 3.11 -2.46 -19.97
C ASN A 23 3.17 -1.10 -20.68
N GLU A 24 4.34 -0.49 -20.80
CA GLU A 24 4.48 0.79 -21.50
C GLU A 24 3.89 0.75 -22.92
N TRP A 25 4.03 -0.36 -23.64
CA TRP A 25 3.49 -0.56 -24.99
C TRP A 25 1.97 -0.81 -25.06
N ASP A 26 1.30 -1.06 -23.96
CA ASP A 26 -0.17 -1.23 -23.91
C ASP A 26 -0.93 0.13 -23.85
N LEU A 27 -0.22 1.25 -23.71
CA LEU A 27 -0.78 2.61 -23.76
C LEU A 27 -0.44 3.31 -25.08
N ASP A 28 -1.30 4.22 -25.51
CA ASP A 28 -0.97 5.11 -26.61
C ASP A 28 0.22 6.03 -26.24
N PRO A 29 1.06 6.42 -27.23
CA PRO A 29 2.31 7.15 -26.94
C PRO A 29 2.11 8.47 -26.20
N GLU A 30 1.01 9.18 -26.44
CA GLU A 30 0.70 10.45 -25.78
C GLU A 30 0.43 10.22 -24.28
N THR A 31 -0.37 9.21 -23.95
CA THR A 31 -0.66 8.85 -22.57
C THR A 31 0.58 8.28 -21.87
N ALA A 32 1.33 7.40 -22.53
CA ALA A 32 2.58 6.85 -21.98
C ALA A 32 3.58 7.95 -21.62
N ALA A 33 3.73 8.98 -22.47
CA ALA A 33 4.63 10.10 -22.24
C ALA A 33 4.33 10.92 -20.97
N ILE A 34 3.06 10.91 -20.50
CA ILE A 34 2.70 11.55 -19.24
C ILE A 34 3.30 10.82 -18.04
N PHE A 35 3.36 9.49 -18.12
CA PHE A 35 3.74 8.61 -17.01
C PHE A 35 5.22 8.21 -17.00
N THR A 36 5.86 8.18 -18.19
CA THR A 36 7.25 7.76 -18.36
C THR A 36 8.21 8.69 -17.59
N GLU A 37 9.15 8.09 -16.85
CA GLU A 37 10.16 8.77 -16.01
C GLU A 37 9.56 9.69 -14.92
N ARG A 38 8.33 9.47 -14.53
CA ARG A 38 7.63 10.32 -13.54
C ARG A 38 6.93 9.49 -12.48
N PHE A 39 6.87 10.05 -11.28
CA PHE A 39 5.90 9.70 -10.29
C PHE A 39 4.70 10.66 -10.47
N VAL A 40 3.57 10.15 -10.92
CA VAL A 40 2.38 10.96 -11.21
C VAL A 40 1.28 10.58 -10.24
N PHE A 41 0.64 11.56 -9.62
CA PHE A 41 -0.53 11.33 -8.78
C PHE A 41 -1.63 12.36 -9.08
N TYR A 42 -2.86 11.99 -8.76
CA TYR A 42 -4.03 12.84 -8.84
C TYR A 42 -4.83 12.69 -7.56
N GLN A 43 -4.91 13.78 -6.79
CA GLN A 43 -5.71 13.89 -5.57
C GLN A 43 -7.04 14.55 -5.89
N PHE A 44 -8.13 13.98 -5.40
CA PHE A 44 -9.47 14.56 -5.47
C PHE A 44 -10.24 14.21 -4.18
N PRO A 45 -11.47 14.73 -3.97
CA PRO A 45 -12.20 14.51 -2.72
C PRO A 45 -12.27 13.04 -2.33
N ASN A 46 -11.75 12.73 -1.11
CA ASN A 46 -11.77 11.42 -0.47
C ASN A 46 -11.14 10.29 -1.28
N SER A 47 -10.22 10.62 -2.19
CA SER A 47 -9.59 9.59 -3.02
C SER A 47 -8.31 10.12 -3.67
N HIS A 48 -7.39 9.19 -3.96
CA HIS A 48 -6.21 9.56 -4.71
C HIS A 48 -5.68 8.36 -5.52
N ILE A 49 -5.17 8.63 -6.70
CA ILE A 49 -4.51 7.65 -7.55
C ILE A 49 -3.08 8.11 -7.84
N LEU A 50 -2.16 7.18 -7.86
CA LEU A 50 -0.78 7.42 -8.24
C LEU A 50 -0.25 6.33 -9.20
N GLN A 51 0.78 6.69 -9.94
CA GLN A 51 1.48 5.80 -10.84
C GLN A 51 2.98 6.09 -10.80
N TYR A 52 3.80 5.06 -10.98
CA TYR A 52 5.24 5.12 -11.20
C TYR A 52 5.73 3.96 -12.05
N VAL A 53 6.88 4.15 -12.70
CA VAL A 53 7.50 3.14 -13.57
C VAL A 53 8.23 2.11 -12.72
N ILE A 54 8.09 0.85 -13.10
CA ILE A 54 8.85 -0.27 -12.54
C ILE A 54 9.49 -1.09 -13.66
N PRO A 55 10.49 -1.94 -13.37
CA PRO A 55 11.04 -2.86 -14.35
C PRO A 55 9.96 -3.68 -15.06
N GLY A 56 10.19 -3.95 -16.33
CA GLY A 56 9.34 -4.79 -17.15
C GLY A 56 9.45 -6.27 -16.82
N GLU A 57 8.99 -7.11 -17.72
CA GLU A 57 9.24 -8.54 -17.65
C GLU A 57 10.74 -8.82 -17.75
N ASN A 58 11.22 -9.86 -17.08
CA ASN A 58 12.65 -10.18 -16.97
C ASN A 58 13.52 -9.04 -16.44
N GLU A 59 12.94 -8.18 -15.56
CA GLU A 59 13.63 -7.04 -14.94
C GLU A 59 14.17 -6.00 -15.96
N SER A 60 13.59 -5.93 -17.16
CA SER A 60 14.01 -4.98 -18.18
C SER A 60 13.85 -3.54 -17.72
N LEU A 61 14.92 -2.74 -17.85
CA LEU A 61 14.93 -1.30 -17.61
C LEU A 61 14.86 -0.50 -18.94
N VAL A 62 14.78 -1.18 -20.07
CA VAL A 62 14.74 -0.57 -21.40
C VAL A 62 13.44 0.24 -21.54
N PRO A 63 13.52 1.52 -21.92
CA PRO A 63 12.31 2.32 -22.22
C PRO A 63 11.44 1.64 -23.28
N GLY A 64 10.13 1.60 -23.02
CA GLY A 64 9.17 0.88 -23.85
C GLY A 64 8.93 -0.57 -23.42
N GLU A 65 9.83 -1.17 -22.64
CA GLU A 65 9.69 -2.56 -22.14
C GLU A 65 9.32 -2.62 -20.65
N ARG A 66 9.19 -1.49 -19.98
CA ARG A 66 8.89 -1.36 -18.57
C ARG A 66 7.39 -1.41 -18.31
N ARG A 67 6.99 -1.32 -17.06
CA ARG A 67 5.58 -1.32 -16.65
C ARG A 67 5.24 -0.10 -15.81
N PHE A 68 4.04 0.39 -16.00
CA PHE A 68 3.39 1.34 -15.11
C PHE A 68 2.71 0.59 -13.98
N ASN A 69 3.15 0.83 -12.74
CA ASN A 69 2.48 0.34 -11.54
C ASN A 69 1.61 1.48 -11.00
N TRP A 70 0.33 1.19 -10.74
CA TRP A 70 -0.56 2.18 -10.18
C TRP A 70 -1.29 1.66 -8.96
N VAL A 71 -1.68 2.58 -8.08
CA VAL A 71 -2.58 2.32 -6.96
C VAL A 71 -3.59 3.45 -6.85
N TRP A 72 -4.86 3.08 -6.67
CA TRP A 72 -5.99 3.98 -6.49
C TRP A 72 -6.69 3.67 -5.19
N TYR A 73 -6.74 4.64 -4.26
CA TYR A 73 -7.36 4.50 -2.96
C TYR A 73 -8.81 4.93 -3.02
N VAL A 74 -9.71 4.06 -2.56
CA VAL A 74 -11.16 4.26 -2.56
C VAL A 74 -11.73 3.84 -1.21
N ASN A 75 -12.56 4.71 -0.62
CA ASN A 75 -13.19 4.46 0.68
C ASN A 75 -14.35 3.48 0.54
N TYR A 76 -14.44 2.53 1.47
CA TYR A 76 -15.53 1.57 1.59
C TYR A 76 -15.87 1.33 3.05
N ASP A 77 -17.17 1.22 3.35
CA ASP A 77 -17.62 0.82 4.67
C ASP A 77 -17.20 -0.61 5.00
N GLU A 78 -16.64 -0.80 6.20
CA GLU A 78 -16.06 -2.08 6.65
C GLU A 78 -17.08 -3.20 6.70
N THR A 79 -18.33 -2.89 7.08
CA THR A 79 -19.37 -3.87 7.39
C THR A 79 -20.24 -4.23 6.19
N THR A 80 -20.52 -3.25 5.33
CA THR A 80 -21.49 -3.40 4.23
C THR A 80 -20.85 -3.56 2.86
N GLU A 81 -19.72 -2.89 2.59
CA GLU A 81 -19.10 -2.83 1.28
C GLU A 81 -17.83 -3.68 1.17
N LEU A 82 -16.91 -3.56 2.14
CA LEU A 82 -15.64 -4.27 2.13
C LEU A 82 -15.80 -5.80 1.96
N PRO A 83 -16.79 -6.47 2.58
CA PRO A 83 -17.04 -7.89 2.35
C PRO A 83 -17.27 -8.26 0.89
N GLN A 84 -17.97 -7.42 0.14
CA GLN A 84 -18.26 -7.63 -1.30
C GLN A 84 -16.98 -7.40 -2.12
N ILE A 85 -16.23 -6.34 -1.84
CA ILE A 85 -14.96 -6.01 -2.51
C ILE A 85 -13.93 -7.12 -2.33
N LEU A 86 -13.85 -7.74 -1.16
CA LEU A 86 -12.92 -8.83 -0.83
C LEU A 86 -13.46 -10.24 -1.16
N THR A 87 -14.62 -10.37 -1.79
CA THR A 87 -15.10 -11.66 -2.30
C THR A 87 -14.64 -11.84 -3.74
N ASP A 88 -13.87 -12.89 -3.99
CA ASP A 88 -13.30 -13.15 -5.31
C ASP A 88 -14.35 -13.72 -6.30
N LYS A 89 -13.95 -13.84 -7.58
CA LYS A 89 -14.83 -14.33 -8.66
C LYS A 89 -15.35 -15.77 -8.46
N HIS A 90 -14.77 -16.52 -7.53
CA HIS A 90 -15.23 -17.87 -7.16
C HIS A 90 -16.12 -17.87 -5.91
N GLY A 91 -16.49 -16.67 -5.39
CA GLY A 91 -17.29 -16.52 -4.19
C GLY A 91 -16.53 -16.73 -2.88
N LYS A 92 -15.19 -16.86 -2.93
CA LYS A 92 -14.36 -16.99 -1.74
C LYS A 92 -14.08 -15.62 -1.14
N ARG A 93 -14.50 -15.40 0.11
CA ARG A 93 -14.09 -14.25 0.87
C ARG A 93 -12.61 -14.33 1.25
N ARG A 94 -11.88 -13.27 0.96
CA ARG A 94 -10.47 -13.08 1.32
C ARG A 94 -10.37 -12.17 2.53
N ASP A 95 -9.33 -12.36 3.33
CA ASP A 95 -9.18 -11.58 4.56
C ASP A 95 -8.73 -10.13 4.26
N PHE A 96 -7.76 -9.96 3.36
CA PHE A 96 -7.11 -8.66 3.15
C PHE A 96 -6.93 -8.25 1.70
N SER A 97 -6.91 -9.21 0.76
CA SER A 97 -6.67 -8.89 -0.64
C SER A 97 -7.26 -9.92 -1.59
N VAL A 98 -7.71 -9.45 -2.75
CA VAL A 98 -8.07 -10.29 -3.88
C VAL A 98 -6.94 -10.21 -4.91
N PRO A 99 -6.24 -11.31 -5.20
CA PRO A 99 -5.10 -11.33 -6.12
C PRO A 99 -5.46 -10.93 -7.56
N PRO A 100 -4.45 -10.61 -8.41
CA PRO A 100 -4.65 -10.33 -9.83
C PRO A 100 -5.47 -11.41 -10.54
N GLY A 101 -6.37 -10.99 -11.41
CA GLY A 101 -7.25 -11.87 -12.19
C GLY A 101 -8.36 -12.57 -11.38
N LEU A 102 -8.49 -12.28 -10.07
CA LEU A 102 -9.51 -12.91 -9.21
C LEU A 102 -10.59 -11.93 -8.71
N ILE A 103 -10.55 -10.67 -9.04
CA ILE A 103 -11.63 -9.73 -8.68
C ILE A 103 -12.94 -10.23 -9.31
N ALA A 104 -14.04 -10.15 -8.56
CA ALA A 104 -15.37 -10.48 -9.07
C ALA A 104 -15.73 -9.54 -10.23
N PRO A 105 -16.29 -10.05 -11.35
CA PRO A 105 -16.60 -9.21 -12.52
C PRO A 105 -17.47 -7.99 -12.22
N SER A 106 -18.42 -8.12 -11.29
CA SER A 106 -19.27 -6.99 -10.86
C SER A 106 -18.46 -5.90 -10.14
N VAL A 107 -17.50 -6.28 -9.29
CA VAL A 107 -16.61 -5.36 -8.57
C VAL A 107 -15.66 -4.67 -9.55
N GLU A 108 -15.07 -5.41 -10.48
CA GLU A 108 -14.20 -4.84 -11.51
C GLU A 108 -14.96 -3.86 -12.41
N GLN A 109 -16.16 -4.21 -12.87
CA GLN A 109 -17.01 -3.33 -13.69
C GLN A 109 -17.39 -2.05 -12.92
N ALA A 110 -17.77 -2.17 -11.65
CA ALA A 110 -18.08 -1.03 -10.80
C ALA A 110 -16.87 -0.10 -10.63
N MET A 111 -15.68 -0.66 -10.36
CA MET A 111 -14.42 0.06 -10.25
C MET A 111 -14.10 0.84 -11.55
N ARG A 112 -14.14 0.17 -12.71
CA ARG A 112 -13.89 0.80 -14.03
C ARG A 112 -14.91 1.88 -14.35
N SER A 113 -16.19 1.65 -14.05
CA SER A 113 -17.26 2.63 -14.24
C SER A 113 -17.06 3.85 -13.33
N TYR A 114 -16.60 3.64 -12.11
CA TYR A 114 -16.29 4.72 -11.18
C TYR A 114 -15.05 5.50 -11.65
N ALA A 115 -14.00 4.83 -12.10
CA ALA A 115 -12.82 5.47 -12.69
C ALA A 115 -13.17 6.42 -13.84
N ASN A 116 -14.05 5.98 -14.76
CA ASN A 116 -14.48 6.80 -15.89
C ASN A 116 -15.28 8.05 -15.50
N ARG A 117 -15.85 8.10 -14.29
CA ARG A 117 -16.59 9.27 -13.80
C ARG A 117 -15.73 10.28 -13.07
N VAL A 118 -14.71 9.82 -12.36
CA VAL A 118 -14.00 10.67 -11.37
C VAL A 118 -12.54 10.92 -11.70
N LEU A 119 -11.90 10.06 -12.48
CA LEU A 119 -10.49 10.23 -12.81
C LEU A 119 -10.29 11.09 -14.06
N VAL A 120 -9.13 11.72 -14.15
CA VAL A 120 -8.69 12.43 -15.37
C VAL A 120 -8.30 11.43 -16.46
N ALA A 121 -8.41 11.87 -17.72
CA ALA A 121 -8.29 11.00 -18.89
C ALA A 121 -7.05 10.07 -18.93
N PRO A 122 -5.82 10.51 -18.56
CA PRO A 122 -4.66 9.60 -18.56
C PRO A 122 -4.85 8.41 -17.62
N PHE A 123 -5.39 8.64 -16.41
CA PHE A 123 -5.64 7.56 -15.46
C PHE A 123 -6.82 6.67 -15.88
N GLN A 124 -7.84 7.22 -16.54
CA GLN A 124 -8.92 6.40 -17.13
C GLN A 124 -8.35 5.41 -18.15
N LYS A 125 -7.47 5.88 -19.04
CA LYS A 125 -6.81 5.03 -20.04
C LYS A 125 -5.90 3.98 -19.39
N LEU A 126 -5.15 4.35 -18.35
CA LEU A 126 -4.29 3.43 -17.59
C LEU A 126 -5.11 2.29 -16.96
N ILE A 127 -6.24 2.60 -16.31
CA ILE A 127 -7.14 1.60 -15.73
C ILE A 127 -7.80 0.75 -16.82
N ALA A 128 -8.19 1.35 -17.94
CA ALA A 128 -8.79 0.62 -19.06
C ALA A 128 -7.81 -0.40 -19.68
N ALA A 129 -6.52 -0.06 -19.79
CA ALA A 129 -5.47 -0.94 -20.29
C ALA A 129 -5.06 -2.04 -19.31
N THR A 130 -5.44 -1.94 -18.04
CA THR A 130 -5.09 -2.95 -17.02
C THR A 130 -5.85 -4.25 -17.26
N LYS A 131 -5.12 -5.35 -17.50
CA LYS A 131 -5.71 -6.67 -17.79
C LYS A 131 -6.21 -7.37 -16.53
N GLU A 132 -5.42 -7.34 -15.46
CA GLU A 132 -5.67 -8.06 -14.22
C GLU A 132 -5.53 -7.12 -13.01
N PRO A 133 -6.51 -6.25 -12.77
CA PRO A 133 -6.49 -5.45 -11.55
C PRO A 133 -6.62 -6.33 -10.31
N PHE A 134 -6.14 -5.85 -9.18
CA PHE A 134 -6.29 -6.48 -7.88
C PHE A 134 -6.61 -5.44 -6.81
N VAL A 135 -7.04 -5.91 -5.63
CA VAL A 135 -7.45 -5.03 -4.55
C VAL A 135 -6.89 -5.49 -3.21
N GLN A 136 -6.49 -4.54 -2.39
CA GLN A 136 -5.99 -4.76 -1.04
C GLN A 136 -6.70 -3.82 -0.07
N ALA A 137 -7.19 -4.35 1.05
CA ALA A 137 -7.59 -3.54 2.18
C ALA A 137 -6.36 -2.83 2.77
N ILE A 138 -6.49 -1.55 3.05
CA ILE A 138 -5.44 -0.82 3.76
C ILE A 138 -5.62 -1.05 5.25
N LEU A 139 -4.53 -1.45 5.89
CA LEU A 139 -4.53 -1.89 7.27
C LEU A 139 -3.58 -1.05 8.10
N ASP A 140 -3.94 -0.87 9.36
CA ASP A 140 -3.12 -0.29 10.41
C ASP A 140 -2.71 -1.38 11.40
N LEU A 141 -1.44 -1.44 11.75
CA LEU A 141 -0.93 -2.26 12.84
C LEU A 141 0.20 -1.53 13.55
N GLY A 142 0.17 -1.54 14.88
CA GLY A 142 1.28 -1.14 15.74
C GLY A 142 1.28 -2.01 16.99
N VAL A 143 2.45 -2.52 17.36
CA VAL A 143 2.62 -3.38 18.52
C VAL A 143 3.31 -2.64 19.68
N PRO A 144 3.05 -3.02 20.94
CA PRO A 144 3.70 -2.42 22.10
C PRO A 144 5.09 -3.00 22.40
N GLN A 145 5.42 -4.14 21.78
CA GLN A 145 6.64 -4.90 22.02
C GLN A 145 7.08 -5.60 20.74
N MET A 146 8.38 -5.60 20.47
CA MET A 146 8.99 -6.25 19.31
C MET A 146 9.94 -7.40 19.68
N ALA A 147 10.48 -7.44 20.91
CA ALA A 147 11.39 -8.46 21.39
C ALA A 147 10.73 -9.37 22.43
N PHE A 148 10.88 -10.69 22.26
CA PHE A 148 10.29 -11.74 23.13
C PHE A 148 11.33 -12.82 23.36
N ASP A 149 12.14 -12.69 24.43
CA ASP A 149 13.28 -13.56 24.72
C ASP A 149 14.23 -13.65 23.51
N ARG A 150 14.14 -14.69 22.71
CA ARG A 150 14.98 -14.94 21.52
C ARG A 150 14.23 -14.77 20.20
N VAL A 151 13.06 -14.14 20.22
CA VAL A 151 12.21 -13.89 19.04
C VAL A 151 12.00 -12.39 18.85
N ALA A 152 12.21 -11.90 17.64
CA ALA A 152 11.96 -10.51 17.26
C ALA A 152 10.83 -10.42 16.22
N LEU A 153 9.93 -9.44 16.37
CA LEU A 153 9.00 -9.01 15.33
C LEU A 153 9.65 -7.86 14.55
N VAL A 154 9.76 -8.01 13.24
CA VAL A 154 10.37 -7.01 12.35
C VAL A 154 9.44 -6.65 11.20
N GLY A 155 9.65 -5.50 10.59
CA GLY A 155 8.90 -5.07 9.42
C GLY A 155 7.39 -4.99 9.70
N ASP A 156 6.59 -5.51 8.78
CA ASP A 156 5.12 -5.47 8.87
C ASP A 156 4.54 -6.43 9.92
N ALA A 157 5.34 -7.35 10.47
CA ALA A 157 4.93 -8.15 11.62
C ALA A 157 4.79 -7.32 12.91
N ALA A 158 5.44 -6.16 12.98
CA ALA A 158 5.39 -5.24 14.12
C ALA A 158 4.57 -3.98 13.82
N PHE A 159 4.83 -3.33 12.70
CA PHE A 159 4.16 -2.10 12.31
C PHE A 159 3.80 -2.12 10.83
N ILE A 160 2.52 -1.90 10.52
CA ILE A 160 2.02 -1.65 9.16
C ILE A 160 1.69 -0.16 9.06
N PRO A 161 2.61 0.69 8.59
CA PRO A 161 2.29 2.08 8.27
C PRO A 161 1.48 2.12 6.99
N ARG A 162 0.50 3.03 6.91
CA ARG A 162 -0.27 3.22 5.68
C ARG A 162 0.64 3.54 4.49
N PRO A 163 0.31 3.11 3.27
CA PRO A 163 1.19 3.16 2.10
C PRO A 163 1.60 4.59 1.68
N HIS A 164 0.88 5.61 2.11
CA HIS A 164 1.20 7.03 1.85
C HIS A 164 2.60 7.45 2.32
N THR A 165 3.20 6.71 3.27
CA THR A 165 4.58 6.98 3.73
C THR A 165 5.65 6.45 2.79
N ALA A 166 5.33 5.49 1.92
CA ALA A 166 6.27 4.69 1.12
C ALA A 166 7.42 4.06 1.96
N ALA A 167 7.24 3.87 3.29
CA ALA A 167 8.32 3.58 4.22
C ALA A 167 8.39 2.12 4.70
N SER A 168 7.47 1.22 4.31
CA SER A 168 7.45 -0.15 4.84
C SER A 168 8.74 -0.92 4.57
N THR A 169 9.27 -0.86 3.34
CA THR A 169 10.51 -1.56 2.96
C THR A 169 11.73 -0.98 3.67
N SER A 170 11.88 0.34 3.68
CA SER A 170 13.00 1.01 4.34
C SER A 170 12.99 0.81 5.86
N LYS A 171 11.80 0.81 6.49
CA LYS A 171 11.62 0.46 7.89
C LYS A 171 12.10 -0.97 8.19
N ALA A 172 11.68 -1.94 7.36
CA ALA A 172 12.09 -3.33 7.54
C ALA A 172 13.61 -3.51 7.40
N ALA A 173 14.23 -2.82 6.42
CA ALA A 173 15.68 -2.79 6.25
C ALA A 173 16.37 -2.16 7.47
N ALA A 174 15.87 -1.04 7.98
CA ALA A 174 16.40 -0.40 9.20
C ALA A 174 16.32 -1.33 10.43
N ASN A 175 15.17 -2.02 10.61
CA ASN A 175 15.05 -3.03 11.68
C ASN A 175 16.13 -4.13 11.55
N ALA A 176 16.35 -4.64 10.33
CA ALA A 176 17.31 -5.73 10.11
C ALA A 176 18.75 -5.28 10.33
N ILE A 177 19.14 -4.10 9.85
CA ILE A 177 20.50 -3.55 10.05
C ILE A 177 20.76 -3.35 11.54
N ALA A 178 19.88 -2.66 12.24
CA ALA A 178 20.03 -2.42 13.68
C ALA A 178 20.04 -3.73 14.50
N LEU A 179 19.31 -4.77 14.04
CA LEU A 179 19.34 -6.08 14.69
C LEU A 179 20.71 -6.75 14.53
N VAL A 180 21.31 -6.67 13.35
CA VAL A 180 22.66 -7.20 13.11
C VAL A 180 23.67 -6.49 14.00
N ASP A 181 23.63 -5.17 14.10
CA ASP A 181 24.54 -4.38 14.94
C ASP A 181 24.40 -4.80 16.42
N ALA A 182 23.18 -4.91 16.93
CA ALA A 182 22.92 -5.35 18.30
C ALA A 182 23.43 -6.78 18.58
N LEU A 183 23.29 -7.70 17.62
CA LEU A 183 23.80 -9.08 17.75
C LEU A 183 25.32 -9.18 17.67
N ILE A 184 26.00 -8.21 17.05
CA ILE A 184 27.47 -8.11 17.05
C ILE A 184 27.98 -7.58 18.39
N ASP A 185 27.28 -6.60 18.97
CA ASP A 185 27.71 -5.89 20.16
C ASP A 185 27.42 -6.66 21.46
N HIS A 186 26.53 -7.66 21.44
CA HIS A 186 26.15 -8.44 22.63
C HIS A 186 26.39 -9.93 22.42
N GLN A 187 26.88 -10.61 23.47
CA GLN A 187 27.11 -12.05 23.42
C GLN A 187 25.83 -12.88 23.61
N ASP A 188 24.86 -12.34 24.35
CA ASP A 188 23.56 -12.97 24.57
C ASP A 188 22.50 -12.38 23.68
N VAL A 189 21.68 -13.25 23.06
CA VAL A 189 20.64 -12.84 22.11
C VAL A 189 19.53 -12.03 22.79
N SER A 190 19.16 -12.38 24.03
CA SER A 190 18.10 -11.65 24.74
C SER A 190 18.54 -10.25 25.15
N GLU A 191 19.83 -10.08 25.51
CA GLU A 191 20.43 -8.77 25.76
C GLU A 191 20.47 -7.92 24.49
N ALA A 192 20.91 -8.52 23.37
CA ALA A 192 20.91 -7.85 22.06
C ALA A 192 19.51 -7.37 21.64
N LEU A 193 18.50 -8.23 21.78
CA LEU A 193 17.12 -7.88 21.44
C LEU A 193 16.56 -6.79 22.36
N SER A 194 16.89 -6.82 23.65
CA SER A 194 16.50 -5.78 24.61
C SER A 194 17.11 -4.42 24.28
N ALA A 195 18.38 -4.40 23.87
CA ALA A 195 19.06 -3.18 23.45
C ALA A 195 18.52 -2.63 22.11
N TRP A 196 18.16 -3.52 21.18
CA TRP A 196 17.62 -3.18 19.86
C TRP A 196 16.20 -2.63 19.91
N GLU A 197 15.35 -3.11 20.80
CA GLU A 197 13.90 -2.91 20.75
C GLU A 197 13.47 -1.44 20.85
N GLY A 198 14.04 -0.68 21.76
CA GLY A 198 13.58 0.67 22.10
C GLY A 198 13.54 1.62 20.92
N ASP A 199 14.62 1.68 20.16
CA ASP A 199 14.74 2.54 18.97
C ASP A 199 13.83 2.06 17.83
N GLN A 200 13.65 0.74 17.69
CA GLN A 200 12.80 0.18 16.64
C GLN A 200 11.31 0.38 16.94
N LEU A 201 10.89 0.30 18.18
CA LEU A 201 9.54 0.70 18.61
C LEU A 201 9.29 2.18 18.32
N ALA A 202 10.24 3.06 18.66
CA ALA A 202 10.13 4.49 18.40
C ALA A 202 10.04 4.79 16.89
N LEU A 203 10.85 4.12 16.06
CA LEU A 203 10.79 4.23 14.60
C LEU A 203 9.44 3.76 14.06
N GLY A 204 9.00 2.57 14.44
CA GLY A 204 7.74 1.99 14.01
C GLY A 204 6.53 2.85 14.38
N MET A 205 6.46 3.30 15.62
CA MET A 205 5.40 4.16 16.13
C MET A 205 5.33 5.51 15.38
N ARG A 206 6.48 6.12 15.10
CA ARG A 206 6.57 7.38 14.36
C ARG A 206 6.04 7.24 12.95
N LEU A 207 6.45 6.20 12.22
CA LEU A 207 6.01 5.93 10.84
C LEU A 207 4.54 5.53 10.79
N TRP A 208 4.06 4.74 11.74
CA TRP A 208 2.66 4.33 11.85
C TRP A 208 1.74 5.54 12.06
N LYS A 209 2.03 6.39 13.04
CA LYS A 209 1.25 7.62 13.29
C LYS A 209 1.31 8.59 12.11
N HIS A 210 2.47 8.74 11.48
CA HIS A 210 2.61 9.59 10.30
C HIS A 210 1.76 9.06 9.13
N GLY A 211 1.78 7.74 8.90
CA GLY A 211 0.95 7.10 7.88
C GLY A 211 -0.55 7.27 8.13
N GLN A 212 -0.99 7.18 9.39
CA GLN A 212 -2.38 7.47 9.76
C GLN A 212 -2.76 8.92 9.43
N ALA A 213 -1.93 9.89 9.84
CA ALA A 213 -2.20 11.31 9.56
C ALA A 213 -2.28 11.61 8.05
N LEU A 214 -1.35 11.07 7.25
CA LEU A 214 -1.38 11.23 5.79
C LEU A 214 -2.62 10.57 5.16
N GLY A 215 -2.97 9.36 5.61
CA GLY A 215 -4.15 8.65 5.13
C GLY A 215 -5.45 9.35 5.50
N GLU A 216 -5.58 9.84 6.73
CA GLU A 216 -6.72 10.65 7.17
C GLU A 216 -6.89 11.90 6.30
N GLN A 217 -5.81 12.64 6.11
CA GLN A 217 -5.83 13.83 5.27
C GLN A 217 -6.23 13.49 3.84
N SER A 218 -5.63 12.49 3.24
CA SER A 218 -5.87 12.11 1.83
C SER A 218 -7.27 11.56 1.59
N GLN A 219 -7.80 10.73 2.50
CA GLN A 219 -8.99 9.92 2.26
C GLN A 219 -10.27 10.47 2.91
N PHE A 220 -10.15 11.31 3.95
CA PHE A 220 -11.33 11.74 4.73
C PHE A 220 -11.44 13.25 4.91
N ILE A 221 -10.34 14.00 4.82
CA ILE A 221 -10.32 15.46 5.06
C ILE A 221 -10.20 16.23 3.74
N TYR A 222 -9.47 15.70 2.77
CA TYR A 222 -9.15 16.35 1.49
C TYR A 222 -10.36 16.39 0.54
N GLY A 223 -11.35 17.15 0.85
CA GLY A 223 -12.52 17.21 -0.01
C GLY A 223 -13.51 18.26 0.43
N THR A 224 -13.29 18.82 1.61
CA THR A 224 -14.07 19.94 2.13
C THR A 224 -13.40 21.29 1.92
N GLU A 225 -12.08 21.32 1.69
CA GLU A 225 -11.33 22.55 1.39
C GLU A 225 -10.85 22.53 -0.07
N ARG A 226 -11.17 23.58 -0.83
CA ARG A 226 -10.55 23.80 -2.15
C ARG A 226 -9.06 23.98 -1.95
N TRP A 227 -8.27 23.17 -2.63
CA TRP A 227 -6.83 23.42 -2.75
C TRP A 227 -6.63 24.70 -3.58
N GLU A 228 -6.23 25.78 -2.96
CA GLU A 228 -5.89 27.08 -3.57
C GLU A 228 -4.37 27.20 -3.83
N GLY A 229 -3.70 26.11 -4.14
CA GLY A 229 -2.28 26.14 -4.50
C GLY A 229 -2.10 26.54 -5.96
N GLU A 230 -1.29 27.56 -6.21
CA GLU A 230 -0.80 27.93 -7.53
C GLU A 230 0.05 26.78 -8.11
N LEU A 231 -0.17 26.45 -9.40
CA LEU A 231 0.65 25.54 -10.19
C LEU A 231 1.98 26.22 -10.57
#